data_b32fa582b42862eaa3d3a47ce5527428
#
_entry.id   b32fa582b42862eaa3d3a47ce5527428
#
_cell.length_a   1.000
_cell.length_b   1.000
_cell.length_c   1.000
_cell.angle_alpha   90.00
_cell.angle_beta   90.00
_cell.angle_gamma   90.00
#
_symmetry.space_group_name_H-M   'P 1'
#
loop_
_entity.id
_entity.type
_entity.pdbx_description
1 polymer ?
#
loop_
_entity_poly.entity_id
_entity_poly.type
_entity_poly.pdbx_seq_one_letter_code
_entity_poly.pdbx_strand_id
1 'polypeptide(L)'
;MKVLVAGDSWTEGYGVPSNKTWDNYLPKEWNVTNVGLNGKGNRKIAGNIRQYFDDHDLIIVGWSSPGRISWGYDNLDDCKIEVHYNPEDSMELKAKRLEYFETVTSDTLRKNFSKCILEIEG
;
A
#
# COMPACT_ATOMS: atom_id res chain seq x y z
N MET A 1 14.14 18.18 -9.02
CA MET A 1 12.81 17.93 -8.44
C MET A 1 12.88 16.75 -7.51
N LYS A 2 12.37 16.88 -6.32
CA LYS A 2 12.30 15.78 -5.34
C LYS A 2 10.99 15.02 -5.52
N VAL A 3 11.09 13.72 -5.79
CA VAL A 3 9.95 12.86 -6.10
C VAL A 3 9.86 11.73 -5.09
N LEU A 4 8.68 11.59 -4.48
CA LEU A 4 8.36 10.47 -3.61
C LEU A 4 7.59 9.43 -4.41
N VAL A 5 8.06 8.19 -4.37
CA VAL A 5 7.40 7.05 -5.02
C VAL A 5 6.92 6.10 -3.93
N ALA A 6 5.64 5.82 -3.91
CA ALA A 6 5.00 4.95 -2.93
C ALA A 6 4.17 3.88 -3.62
N GLY A 7 3.96 2.76 -2.97
CA GLY A 7 3.19 1.66 -3.51
C GLY A 7 3.44 0.35 -2.77
N ASP A 8 3.03 -0.73 -3.40
CA ASP A 8 3.17 -2.09 -2.88
C ASP A 8 4.47 -2.78 -3.33
N SER A 9 4.45 -4.10 -3.45
CA SER A 9 5.61 -4.90 -3.86
C SER A 9 6.11 -4.58 -5.27
N TRP A 10 5.26 -4.14 -6.17
CA TRP A 10 5.66 -3.71 -7.51
C TRP A 10 6.52 -2.45 -7.45
N THR A 11 6.24 -1.57 -6.51
CA THR A 11 7.00 -0.34 -6.30
C THR A 11 8.26 -0.58 -5.49
N GLU A 12 8.18 -1.40 -4.43
CA GLU A 12 9.34 -1.81 -3.65
C GLU A 12 10.34 -2.60 -4.49
N GLY A 13 9.85 -3.41 -5.43
CA GLY A 13 10.67 -4.22 -6.32
C GLY A 13 10.92 -5.63 -5.80
N TYR A 14 9.96 -6.22 -5.11
CA TYR A 14 10.06 -7.60 -4.63
C TYR A 14 10.33 -8.57 -5.78
N GLY A 15 11.40 -9.35 -5.65
CA GLY A 15 11.81 -10.32 -6.68
C GLY A 15 12.51 -9.71 -7.90
N VAL A 16 12.82 -8.40 -7.86
CA VAL A 16 13.47 -7.68 -8.96
C VAL A 16 14.73 -7.00 -8.41
N PRO A 17 15.84 -7.01 -9.16
CA PRO A 17 17.04 -6.23 -8.76
C PRO A 17 16.69 -4.76 -8.52
N SER A 18 17.29 -4.14 -7.51
CA SER A 18 16.97 -2.76 -7.09
C SER A 18 17.15 -1.72 -8.21
N ASN A 19 17.99 -1.99 -9.20
CA ASN A 19 18.21 -1.10 -10.35
C ASN A 19 17.24 -1.38 -11.50
N LYS A 20 16.27 -2.29 -11.32
CA LYS A 20 15.30 -2.69 -12.35
C LYS A 20 13.86 -2.38 -11.96
N THR A 21 13.63 -1.78 -10.81
CA THR A 21 12.30 -1.33 -10.42
C THR A 21 11.86 -0.15 -11.30
N TRP A 22 10.54 0.04 -11.43
CA TRP A 22 10.01 1.01 -12.40
C TRP A 22 10.45 2.45 -12.13
N ASP A 23 10.71 2.80 -10.88
CA ASP A 23 11.17 4.13 -10.50
C ASP A 23 12.56 4.48 -11.09
N ASN A 24 13.34 3.46 -11.44
CA ASN A 24 14.64 3.68 -12.10
C ASN A 24 14.50 4.19 -13.54
N TYR A 25 13.31 4.11 -14.11
CA TYR A 25 13.03 4.59 -15.47
C TYR A 25 12.46 6.00 -15.50
N LEU A 26 12.30 6.63 -14.33
CA LEU A 26 11.94 8.04 -14.23
C LEU A 26 13.12 8.93 -14.68
N PRO A 27 12.87 10.20 -15.02
CA PRO A 27 13.95 11.10 -15.42
C PRO A 27 15.13 11.09 -14.42
N LYS A 28 16.32 10.96 -14.92
CA LYS A 28 17.52 10.80 -14.08
C LYS A 28 17.87 12.05 -13.28
N GLU A 29 17.43 13.20 -13.75
CA GLU A 29 17.62 14.48 -13.05
C GLU A 29 16.70 14.63 -11.83
N TRP A 30 15.70 13.76 -11.68
CA TRP A 30 14.83 13.73 -10.52
C TRP A 30 15.51 13.03 -9.34
N ASN A 31 15.37 13.60 -8.17
CA ASN A 31 15.82 12.97 -6.93
C ASN A 31 14.68 12.12 -6.38
N VAL A 32 14.69 10.83 -6.66
CA VAL A 32 13.62 9.89 -6.35
C VAL A 32 13.88 9.16 -5.05
N THR A 33 12.89 9.19 -4.15
CA THR A 33 12.87 8.37 -2.93
C THR A 33 11.75 7.35 -3.06
N ASN A 34 12.10 6.07 -3.03
CA ASN A 34 11.14 4.97 -3.12
C ASN A 34 10.82 4.44 -1.72
N VAL A 35 9.56 4.56 -1.32
CA VAL A 35 9.04 4.06 -0.03
C VAL A 35 8.00 2.96 -0.23
N GLY A 36 8.13 2.17 -1.30
CA GLY A 36 7.28 1.02 -1.57
C GLY A 36 7.34 -0.03 -0.45
N LEU A 37 6.21 -0.69 -0.22
CA LEU A 37 6.04 -1.67 0.86
C LEU A 37 5.43 -2.96 0.34
N ASN A 38 6.20 -4.05 0.39
CA ASN A 38 5.73 -5.36 0.00
C ASN A 38 4.53 -5.83 0.84
N GLY A 39 3.51 -6.36 0.16
CA GLY A 39 2.39 -7.02 0.80
C GLY A 39 1.44 -6.11 1.55
N LYS A 40 1.52 -4.80 1.37
CA LYS A 40 0.68 -3.85 2.12
C LYS A 40 -0.51 -3.38 1.31
N GLY A 41 -1.62 -3.13 2.02
CA GLY A 41 -2.81 -2.56 1.43
C GLY A 41 -2.73 -1.04 1.29
N ASN A 42 -3.76 -0.46 0.68
CA ASN A 42 -3.75 0.97 0.35
C ASN A 42 -3.72 1.89 1.59
N ARG A 43 -4.29 1.47 2.70
CA ARG A 43 -4.23 2.24 3.95
C ARG A 43 -2.79 2.40 4.42
N LYS A 44 -1.99 1.34 4.35
CA LYS A 44 -0.57 1.40 4.71
C LYS A 44 0.22 2.25 3.73
N ILE A 45 -0.10 2.16 2.43
CA ILE A 45 0.52 2.99 1.40
C ILE A 45 0.22 4.47 1.67
N ALA A 46 -1.04 4.82 1.94
CA ALA A 46 -1.44 6.18 2.27
C ALA A 46 -0.73 6.70 3.53
N GLY A 47 -0.66 5.88 4.58
CA GLY A 47 0.05 6.24 5.80
C GLY A 47 1.54 6.48 5.58
N ASN A 48 2.15 5.69 4.71
CA ASN A 48 3.55 5.83 4.34
C ASN A 48 3.79 7.15 3.58
N ILE A 49 2.89 7.51 2.67
CA ILE A 49 2.94 8.79 1.97
C ILE A 49 2.87 9.95 2.99
N ARG A 50 1.94 9.88 3.92
CA ARG A 50 1.78 10.92 4.96
C ARG A 50 3.03 11.08 5.82
N GLN A 51 3.77 10.00 6.05
CA GLN A 51 5.01 10.04 6.82
C GLN A 51 6.13 10.76 6.08
N TYR A 52 6.20 10.65 4.75
CA TYR A 52 7.33 11.10 3.95
C TYR A 52 7.01 12.21 2.94
N PHE A 53 5.77 12.72 2.88
CA PHE A 53 5.39 13.64 1.81
C PHE A 53 6.05 15.03 1.91
N ASP A 54 6.42 15.44 3.12
CA ASP A 54 7.12 16.71 3.31
C ASP A 54 8.42 16.74 2.51
N ASP A 55 8.77 17.90 2.00
CA ASP A 55 10.00 18.11 1.20
C ASP A 55 10.00 17.45 -0.19
N HIS A 56 8.86 16.96 -0.68
CA HIS A 56 8.75 16.43 -2.03
C HIS A 56 7.88 17.31 -2.92
N ASP A 57 8.31 17.47 -4.17
CA ASP A 57 7.61 18.29 -5.16
C ASP A 57 6.52 17.52 -5.89
N LEU A 58 6.69 16.18 -6.00
CA LEU A 58 5.78 15.28 -6.70
C LEU A 58 5.68 13.96 -5.96
N ILE A 59 4.48 13.41 -5.91
CA ILE A 59 4.23 12.09 -5.34
C ILE A 59 3.61 11.21 -6.42
N ILE A 60 4.24 10.07 -6.70
CA ILE A 60 3.73 9.06 -7.65
C ILE A 60 3.35 7.82 -6.84
N VAL A 61 2.10 7.39 -6.96
CA VAL A 61 1.58 6.30 -6.16
C VAL A 61 1.16 5.13 -7.04
N GLY A 62 1.74 3.97 -6.77
CA GLY A 62 1.27 2.70 -7.32
C GLY A 62 0.35 2.03 -6.29
N TRP A 63 -0.94 2.30 -6.37
CA TRP A 63 -1.90 1.72 -5.45
C TRP A 63 -1.98 0.21 -5.59
N SER A 64 -2.20 -0.48 -4.48
CA SER A 64 -2.48 -1.91 -4.44
C SER A 64 -3.94 -2.19 -4.77
N SER A 65 -4.28 -3.47 -4.94
CA SER A 65 -5.67 -3.88 -5.13
C SER A 65 -6.56 -3.34 -4.03
N PRO A 66 -7.76 -2.79 -4.35
CA PRO A 66 -8.72 -2.37 -3.33
C PRO A 66 -9.16 -3.49 -2.39
N GLY A 67 -9.00 -4.75 -2.82
CA GLY A 67 -9.32 -5.91 -2.00
C GLY A 67 -8.34 -6.16 -0.85
N ARG A 68 -7.14 -5.60 -0.90
CA ARG A 68 -6.20 -5.69 0.22
C ARG A 68 -6.63 -4.76 1.33
N ILE A 69 -6.72 -5.28 2.53
CA ILE A 69 -7.18 -4.53 3.68
C ILE A 69 -6.23 -4.70 4.86
N SER A 70 -6.29 -3.72 5.74
CA SER A 70 -5.63 -3.76 7.04
C SER A 70 -6.71 -3.81 8.12
N TRP A 71 -6.65 -4.82 8.97
CA TRP A 71 -7.69 -5.02 9.99
C TRP A 71 -7.27 -4.44 11.32
N GLY A 72 -8.18 -3.65 11.91
CA GLY A 72 -8.26 -3.41 13.34
C GLY A 72 -7.06 -2.80 14.03
N TYR A 73 -6.08 -2.31 13.29
CA TYR A 73 -4.88 -1.76 13.87
C TYR A 73 -4.78 -0.27 13.61
N ASP A 74 -4.71 0.49 14.68
CA ASP A 74 -4.35 1.90 14.61
C ASP A 74 -2.85 2.06 14.31
N ASN A 75 -2.08 1.00 14.56
CA ASN A 75 -0.66 0.96 14.27
C ASN A 75 -0.43 0.48 12.83
N LEU A 76 0.14 1.35 12.00
CA LEU A 76 0.43 1.05 10.60
C LEU A 76 1.47 -0.06 10.42
N ASP A 77 2.29 -0.34 11.42
CA ASP A 77 3.32 -1.38 11.36
C ASP A 77 2.74 -2.79 11.50
N ASP A 78 1.53 -2.90 12.06
CA ASP A 78 0.87 -4.19 12.27
C ASP A 78 -0.07 -4.60 11.15
N CYS A 79 -0.05 -3.91 10.03
CA CYS A 79 -0.89 -4.21 8.87
C CYS A 79 -0.41 -5.48 8.16
N LYS A 80 -0.81 -6.63 8.65
CA LYS A 80 -0.36 -7.94 8.15
C LYS A 80 -1.42 -8.71 7.37
N ILE A 81 -2.64 -8.22 7.30
CA ILE A 81 -3.73 -8.97 6.68
C ILE A 81 -3.82 -8.66 5.21
N GLU A 82 -3.64 -9.68 4.42
CA GLU A 82 -3.82 -9.67 2.98
C GLU A 82 -5.05 -10.50 2.60
N VAL A 83 -5.58 -10.24 1.43
CA VAL A 83 -6.81 -10.88 0.97
C VAL A 83 -6.61 -12.36 0.61
N HIS A 84 -5.38 -12.79 0.38
CA HIS A 84 -5.11 -14.18 0.01
C HIS A 84 -4.84 -15.06 1.23
N TYR A 85 -5.15 -16.34 1.06
CA TYR A 85 -4.97 -17.35 2.09
C TYR A 85 -3.49 -17.53 2.47
N ASN A 86 -3.22 -17.56 3.77
CA ASN A 86 -1.93 -17.93 4.32
C ASN A 86 -2.14 -19.02 5.38
N PRO A 87 -1.60 -20.24 5.17
CA PRO A 87 -1.79 -21.34 6.12
C PRO A 87 -1.16 -21.10 7.49
N GLU A 88 -0.22 -20.18 7.60
CA GLU A 88 0.43 -19.82 8.87
C GLU A 88 -0.36 -18.82 9.71
N ASP A 89 -1.44 -18.27 9.18
CA ASP A 89 -2.28 -17.33 9.92
C ASP A 89 -2.89 -18.00 11.16
N SER A 90 -3.08 -17.22 12.22
CA SER A 90 -3.81 -17.65 13.40
C SER A 90 -5.27 -17.98 13.05
N MET A 91 -5.94 -18.75 13.89
CA MET A 91 -7.36 -19.06 13.72
C MET A 91 -8.21 -17.80 13.70
N GLU A 92 -7.86 -16.81 14.51
CA GLU A 92 -8.55 -15.51 14.55
C GLU A 92 -8.44 -14.77 13.21
N LEU A 93 -7.24 -14.73 12.62
CA LEU A 93 -7.03 -14.10 11.33
C LEU A 93 -7.75 -14.82 10.20
N LYS A 94 -7.78 -16.16 10.25
CA LYS A 94 -8.53 -16.95 9.26
C LYS A 94 -10.02 -16.67 9.35
N ALA A 95 -10.56 -16.56 10.54
CA ALA A 95 -11.98 -16.24 10.76
C ALA A 95 -12.33 -14.84 10.25
N LYS A 96 -11.49 -13.84 10.53
CA LYS A 96 -11.68 -12.47 10.03
C LYS A 96 -11.60 -12.40 8.51
N ARG A 97 -10.68 -13.13 7.91
CA ARG A 97 -10.54 -13.19 6.45
C ARG A 97 -11.78 -13.81 5.81
N LEU A 98 -12.29 -14.89 6.38
CA LEU A 98 -13.52 -15.53 5.90
C LEU A 98 -14.70 -14.58 6.00
N GLU A 99 -14.88 -13.91 7.13
CA GLU A 99 -15.93 -12.89 7.33
C GLU A 99 -15.82 -11.78 6.27
N TYR A 100 -14.62 -11.30 6.01
CA TYR A 100 -14.39 -10.30 4.99
C TYR A 100 -14.84 -10.78 3.61
N PHE A 101 -14.46 -11.99 3.20
CA PHE A 101 -14.89 -12.54 1.91
C PHE A 101 -16.40 -12.74 1.81
N GLU A 102 -17.07 -13.04 2.92
CA GLU A 102 -18.52 -13.21 2.96
C GLU A 102 -19.27 -11.89 2.91
N THR A 103 -18.68 -10.81 3.40
CA THR A 103 -19.37 -9.52 3.60
C THR A 103 -18.92 -8.41 2.65
N VAL A 104 -17.78 -8.56 2.00
CA VAL A 104 -17.24 -7.50 1.14
C VAL A 104 -18.08 -7.30 -0.12
N THR A 105 -18.30 -6.04 -0.46
CA THR A 105 -18.97 -5.64 -1.70
C THR A 105 -18.10 -4.69 -2.50
N SER A 106 -18.40 -4.53 -3.79
CA SER A 106 -17.70 -3.57 -4.65
C SER A 106 -17.80 -2.14 -4.11
N ASP A 107 -18.95 -1.80 -3.52
CA ASP A 107 -19.15 -0.47 -2.91
C ASP A 107 -18.27 -0.27 -1.68
N THR A 108 -18.14 -1.29 -0.83
CA THR A 108 -17.25 -1.24 0.33
C THR A 108 -15.80 -1.03 -0.10
N LEU A 109 -15.34 -1.77 -1.11
CA LEU A 109 -13.97 -1.63 -1.62
C LEU A 109 -13.71 -0.24 -2.19
N ARG A 110 -14.65 0.30 -2.95
CA ARG A 110 -14.53 1.66 -3.50
C ARG A 110 -14.49 2.73 -2.41
N LYS A 111 -15.34 2.60 -1.39
CA LYS A 111 -15.36 3.53 -0.26
C LYS A 111 -14.05 3.50 0.52
N ASN A 112 -13.51 2.32 0.78
CA ASN A 112 -12.24 2.17 1.48
C ASN A 112 -11.08 2.78 0.69
N PHE A 113 -11.04 2.55 -0.61
CA PHE A 113 -10.03 3.13 -1.48
C PHE A 113 -10.13 4.65 -1.55
N SER A 114 -11.35 5.18 -1.69
CA SER A 114 -11.59 6.62 -1.70
C SER A 114 -11.13 7.30 -0.41
N LYS A 115 -11.32 6.64 0.75
CA LYS A 115 -10.80 7.15 2.03
C LYS A 115 -9.27 7.26 2.02
N CYS A 116 -8.58 6.28 1.44
CA CYS A 116 -7.12 6.32 1.34
C CYS A 116 -6.65 7.51 0.51
N ILE A 117 -7.32 7.80 -0.60
CA ILE A 117 -6.99 8.96 -1.44
C ILE A 117 -7.24 10.26 -0.68
N LEU A 118 -8.38 10.39 0.00
CA LEU A 118 -8.73 11.58 0.78
C LEU A 118 -7.77 11.83 1.94
N GLU A 119 -7.23 10.78 2.56
CA GLU A 119 -6.22 10.91 3.61
C GLU A 119 -4.95 11.62 3.11
N ILE A 120 -4.61 11.43 1.83
CA ILE A 120 -3.42 12.06 1.24
C ILE A 120 -3.72 13.51 0.85
N GLU A 121 -4.87 13.76 0.28
CA GLU A 121 -5.27 15.08 -0.20
C GLU A 121 -5.66 16.04 0.94
N GLY A 122 -6.12 15.47 2.02
CA GLY A 122 -6.55 16.25 3.19
C GLY A 122 -5.45 16.56 4.14
#